data_e775765a29fc73498de24a12df856a9e
#
_entry.id   e775765a29fc73498de24a12df856a9e
#
_cell.length_a   1.000
_cell.length_b   1.000
_cell.length_c   1.000
_cell.angle_alpha   90.00
_cell.angle_beta   90.00
_cell.angle_gamma   90.00
#
_symmetry.space_group_name_H-M   'P 1'
#
loop_
_entity.id
_entity.type
_entity.pdbx_description
1 polymer ?
#
loop_
_entity_poly.entity_id
_entity_poly.type
_entity_poly.pdbx_seq_one_letter_code
_entity_poly.pdbx_strand_id
1 'polypeptide(L)'
;MNFTETLQSLTGKPLSVCTNQELYLALLELVRRKSADRVQPVTGRKLYYISAEFLIGKLLSNNLINLGLYDEARDALAAAGKNLADIEEVEPEPSLGNGGLGRLAACFLDSLATLNLPGDGVGLRYHFGLFRQSFENGVQNEKPDPWLTAHSWAEKTDITYPVQLAGKEYTARLYKLAVTGYEGRTNTLNLFDLDTIDESIVHDGIAFDKTAIDKNLTLFLYPDDSDEAGRRLRVYQQYLMVSAGAQLILAECAARGCNYHDLADYAAIQINDTHPSMVIPELIRLLGEKGIDFDEAVEIVTKTCAYTNHTILAEALEKWPRSYLDAVVPQLMPIIEKLDTLARTRTEDEGLAIIDKDDRVHMAHMDIHFTHSTNGVAALHTEILKNSELHGFYELYPEKFNNKTNGITFRRWLLECDPALTAELEKRIGSGFRKDAAELEKLLAFAGDET
;
A
#
# COMPACT_ATOMS: atom_id res chain seq x y z
N MET A 1 -11.93 -20.56 -27.85
CA MET A 1 -11.58 -21.61 -26.86
C MET A 1 -12.47 -21.37 -25.65
N ASN A 2 -13.16 -22.38 -25.15
CA ASN A 2 -13.91 -22.29 -23.92
C ASN A 2 -12.96 -22.30 -22.71
N PHE A 3 -13.46 -22.07 -21.50
CA PHE A 3 -12.64 -21.98 -20.29
C PHE A 3 -11.83 -23.28 -20.05
N THR A 4 -12.49 -24.45 -20.14
CA THR A 4 -11.86 -25.76 -19.97
C THR A 4 -10.72 -25.98 -20.96
N GLU A 5 -10.96 -25.70 -22.26
CA GLU A 5 -9.93 -25.80 -23.30
C GLU A 5 -8.74 -24.88 -23.05
N THR A 6 -9.01 -23.67 -22.54
CA THR A 6 -7.95 -22.70 -22.16
C THR A 6 -7.09 -23.25 -21.03
N LEU A 7 -7.70 -23.77 -19.96
CA LEU A 7 -6.94 -24.37 -18.85
C LEU A 7 -6.18 -25.62 -19.28
N GLN A 8 -6.77 -26.47 -20.10
CA GLN A 8 -6.08 -27.65 -20.65
C GLN A 8 -4.88 -27.27 -21.53
N SER A 9 -5.00 -26.20 -22.31
CA SER A 9 -3.88 -25.67 -23.07
C SER A 9 -2.74 -25.16 -22.18
N LEU A 10 -3.06 -24.56 -21.02
CA LEU A 10 -2.07 -24.05 -20.06
C LEU A 10 -1.41 -25.19 -19.27
N THR A 11 -2.15 -26.23 -18.92
CA THR A 11 -1.61 -27.40 -18.18
C THR A 11 -0.93 -28.44 -19.10
N GLY A 12 -1.24 -28.41 -20.39
CA GLY A 12 -0.75 -29.41 -21.39
C GLY A 12 -1.35 -30.81 -21.22
N LYS A 13 -2.36 -31.00 -20.36
CA LYS A 13 -3.00 -32.27 -20.05
C LYS A 13 -4.45 -32.11 -19.57
N PRO A 14 -5.26 -33.21 -19.52
CA PRO A 14 -6.62 -33.16 -19.00
C PRO A 14 -6.66 -32.69 -17.55
N LEU A 15 -7.62 -31.80 -17.17
CA LEU A 15 -7.72 -31.22 -15.82
C LEU A 15 -7.88 -32.29 -14.72
N SER A 16 -8.55 -33.43 -15.02
CA SER A 16 -8.78 -34.51 -14.06
C SER A 16 -7.50 -35.18 -13.54
N VAL A 17 -6.41 -35.13 -14.31
CA VAL A 17 -5.11 -35.71 -13.92
C VAL A 17 -4.10 -34.67 -13.39
N CYS A 18 -4.47 -33.40 -13.38
CA CYS A 18 -3.64 -32.34 -12.83
C CYS A 18 -3.62 -32.39 -11.30
N THR A 19 -2.52 -31.97 -10.70
CA THR A 19 -2.44 -31.66 -9.26
C THR A 19 -3.05 -30.29 -8.98
N ASN A 20 -3.41 -30.01 -7.72
CA ASN A 20 -3.91 -28.69 -7.34
C ASN A 20 -2.88 -27.58 -7.62
N GLN A 21 -1.59 -27.86 -7.43
CA GLN A 21 -0.51 -26.93 -7.76
C GLN A 21 -0.47 -26.57 -9.24
N GLU A 22 -0.60 -27.55 -10.14
CA GLU A 22 -0.62 -27.31 -11.59
C GLU A 22 -1.85 -26.52 -12.02
N LEU A 23 -3.00 -26.82 -11.41
CA LEU A 23 -4.25 -26.07 -11.66
C LEU A 23 -4.16 -24.63 -11.14
N TYR A 24 -3.59 -24.44 -9.95
CA TYR A 24 -3.33 -23.10 -9.41
C TYR A 24 -2.44 -22.28 -10.37
N LEU A 25 -1.33 -22.83 -10.85
CA LEU A 25 -0.44 -22.13 -11.77
C LEU A 25 -1.11 -21.80 -13.12
N ALA A 26 -1.94 -22.70 -13.64
CA ALA A 26 -2.71 -22.44 -14.86
C ALA A 26 -3.76 -21.33 -14.66
N LEU A 27 -4.45 -21.32 -13.52
CA LEU A 27 -5.39 -20.28 -13.15
C LEU A 27 -4.69 -18.93 -12.91
N LEU A 28 -3.55 -18.92 -12.22
CA LEU A 28 -2.71 -17.73 -12.04
C LEU A 28 -2.33 -17.11 -13.40
N GLU A 29 -1.86 -17.91 -14.33
CA GLU A 29 -1.48 -17.45 -15.66
C GLU A 29 -2.69 -16.93 -16.45
N LEU A 30 -3.83 -17.63 -16.38
CA LEU A 30 -5.07 -17.18 -17.02
C LEU A 30 -5.53 -15.82 -16.47
N VAL A 31 -5.55 -15.68 -15.15
CA VAL A 31 -5.91 -14.43 -14.47
C VAL A 31 -4.98 -13.30 -14.88
N ARG A 32 -3.66 -13.52 -14.90
CA ARG A 32 -2.68 -12.51 -15.36
C ARG A 32 -2.98 -12.01 -16.76
N ARG A 33 -3.21 -12.91 -17.73
CA ARG A 33 -3.56 -12.54 -19.11
C ARG A 33 -4.83 -11.72 -19.16
N LYS A 34 -5.87 -12.15 -18.45
CA LYS A 34 -7.16 -11.45 -18.40
C LYS A 34 -7.08 -10.08 -17.70
N SER A 35 -6.26 -9.97 -16.67
CA SER A 35 -5.98 -8.70 -16.00
C SER A 35 -5.22 -7.73 -16.91
N ALA A 36 -4.25 -8.24 -17.69
CA ALA A 36 -3.51 -7.43 -18.65
C ALA A 36 -4.42 -6.82 -19.73
N ASP A 37 -5.46 -7.56 -20.18
CA ASP A 37 -6.46 -7.08 -21.14
C ASP A 37 -7.28 -5.89 -20.59
N ARG A 38 -7.29 -5.65 -19.27
CA ARG A 38 -8.04 -4.58 -18.59
C ARG A 38 -7.18 -3.38 -18.20
N VAL A 39 -5.91 -3.39 -18.50
CA VAL A 39 -5.04 -2.21 -18.32
C VAL A 39 -5.48 -1.11 -19.28
N GLN A 40 -5.71 0.08 -18.74
CA GLN A 40 -6.18 1.24 -19.52
C GLN A 40 -5.15 2.37 -19.47
N PRO A 41 -5.02 3.15 -20.54
CA PRO A 41 -4.22 4.37 -20.52
C PRO A 41 -4.64 5.30 -19.38
N VAL A 42 -3.67 6.01 -18.83
CA VAL A 42 -3.92 7.05 -17.82
C VAL A 42 -4.18 8.37 -18.54
N THR A 43 -5.40 8.88 -18.40
CA THR A 43 -5.79 10.21 -18.88
C THR A 43 -5.98 11.13 -17.68
N GLY A 44 -5.27 12.25 -17.63
CA GLY A 44 -5.33 13.22 -16.54
C GLY A 44 -4.51 12.77 -15.29
N ARG A 45 -4.99 13.17 -14.13
CA ARG A 45 -4.30 12.97 -12.85
C ARG A 45 -4.37 11.50 -12.39
N LYS A 46 -3.25 10.91 -11.96
CA LYS A 46 -3.16 9.56 -11.40
C LYS A 46 -2.87 9.62 -9.90
N LEU A 47 -3.55 8.81 -9.12
CA LEU A 47 -3.27 8.65 -7.70
C LEU A 47 -2.13 7.65 -7.49
N TYR A 48 -1.20 7.99 -6.60
CA TYR A 48 -0.18 7.09 -6.06
C TYR A 48 -0.37 7.00 -4.54
N TYR A 49 -0.76 5.81 -4.10
CA TYR A 49 -1.02 5.53 -2.69
C TYR A 49 0.22 4.89 -2.08
N ILE A 50 1.01 5.67 -1.32
CA ILE A 50 2.26 5.19 -0.71
C ILE A 50 1.95 4.68 0.70
N SER A 51 2.26 3.41 0.96
CA SER A 51 1.97 2.76 2.23
C SER A 51 3.04 1.74 2.60
N ALA A 52 3.37 1.68 3.90
CA ALA A 52 4.24 0.63 4.42
C ALA A 52 3.60 -0.76 4.33
N GLU A 53 2.25 -0.84 4.31
CA GLU A 53 1.50 -2.08 4.30
C GLU A 53 0.45 -2.12 3.19
N PHE A 54 0.28 -3.32 2.62
CA PHE A 54 -0.84 -3.68 1.75
C PHE A 54 -1.32 -5.09 2.10
N LEU A 55 -2.28 -5.21 3.02
CA LEU A 55 -2.86 -6.50 3.42
C LEU A 55 -3.89 -6.95 2.37
N ILE A 56 -3.40 -7.42 1.23
CA ILE A 56 -4.22 -7.79 0.08
C ILE A 56 -4.90 -9.16 0.23
N GLY A 57 -4.33 -10.08 1.02
CA GLY A 57 -4.79 -11.45 1.17
C GLY A 57 -4.59 -12.29 -0.09
N LYS A 58 -5.11 -13.53 -0.09
CA LYS A 58 -5.10 -14.40 -1.27
C LYS A 58 -5.85 -13.75 -2.43
N LEU A 59 -5.37 -13.91 -3.65
CA LEU A 59 -5.81 -13.15 -4.83
C LEU A 59 -6.57 -14.00 -5.86
N LEU A 60 -6.44 -15.33 -5.84
CA LEU A 60 -7.02 -16.17 -6.90
C LEU A 60 -8.54 -16.00 -6.99
N SER A 61 -9.27 -16.27 -5.92
CA SER A 61 -10.74 -16.10 -5.89
C SER A 61 -11.15 -14.65 -6.12
N ASN A 62 -10.47 -13.71 -5.44
CA ASN A 62 -10.75 -12.30 -5.62
C ASN A 62 -10.67 -11.88 -7.09
N ASN A 63 -9.63 -12.30 -7.79
CA ASN A 63 -9.43 -11.94 -9.19
C ASN A 63 -10.39 -12.70 -10.12
N LEU A 64 -10.69 -13.97 -9.84
CA LEU A 64 -11.71 -14.72 -10.60
C LEU A 64 -13.08 -14.06 -10.50
N ILE A 65 -13.49 -13.61 -9.29
CA ILE A 65 -14.73 -12.87 -9.07
C ILE A 65 -14.70 -11.54 -9.83
N ASN A 66 -13.63 -10.77 -9.69
CA ASN A 66 -13.49 -9.46 -10.31
C ASN A 66 -13.48 -9.52 -11.85
N LEU A 67 -12.98 -10.63 -12.39
CA LEU A 67 -12.98 -10.91 -13.84
C LEU A 67 -14.30 -11.53 -14.34
N GLY A 68 -15.21 -11.93 -13.45
CA GLY A 68 -16.45 -12.64 -13.80
C GLY A 68 -16.22 -14.08 -14.21
N LEU A 69 -15.13 -14.72 -13.76
CA LEU A 69 -14.71 -16.07 -14.15
C LEU A 69 -14.89 -17.10 -13.02
N TYR A 70 -15.33 -16.69 -11.83
CA TYR A 70 -15.35 -17.57 -10.65
C TYR A 70 -16.26 -18.78 -10.83
N ASP A 71 -17.50 -18.58 -11.25
CA ASP A 71 -18.47 -19.66 -11.45
C ASP A 71 -18.03 -20.61 -12.59
N GLU A 72 -17.53 -20.05 -13.69
CA GLU A 72 -17.05 -20.85 -14.83
C GLU A 72 -15.83 -21.71 -14.42
N ALA A 73 -14.92 -21.15 -13.62
CA ALA A 73 -13.78 -21.88 -13.07
C ALA A 73 -14.21 -23.01 -12.13
N ARG A 74 -15.10 -22.71 -11.17
CA ARG A 74 -15.65 -23.69 -10.25
C ARG A 74 -16.32 -24.86 -10.98
N ASP A 75 -17.19 -24.54 -11.93
CA ASP A 75 -17.99 -25.56 -12.64
C ASP A 75 -17.11 -26.42 -13.57
N ALA A 76 -16.15 -25.80 -14.27
CA ALA A 76 -15.20 -26.54 -15.11
C ALA A 76 -14.29 -27.48 -14.30
N LEU A 77 -13.84 -27.06 -13.14
CA LEU A 77 -13.04 -27.87 -12.23
C LEU A 77 -13.87 -29.00 -11.61
N ALA A 78 -15.09 -28.71 -11.16
CA ALA A 78 -16.02 -29.69 -10.61
C ALA A 78 -16.34 -30.81 -11.65
N ALA A 79 -16.56 -30.45 -12.91
CA ALA A 79 -16.74 -31.39 -14.01
C ALA A 79 -15.52 -32.32 -14.24
N ALA A 80 -14.31 -31.84 -13.86
CA ALA A 80 -13.08 -32.65 -13.91
C ALA A 80 -12.80 -33.39 -12.58
N GLY A 81 -13.71 -33.36 -11.61
CA GLY A 81 -13.55 -34.01 -10.30
C GLY A 81 -12.58 -33.24 -9.37
N LYS A 82 -12.42 -31.92 -9.56
CA LYS A 82 -11.57 -31.04 -8.77
C LYS A 82 -12.42 -30.03 -7.99
N ASN A 83 -11.91 -29.60 -6.84
CA ASN A 83 -12.55 -28.57 -6.03
C ASN A 83 -11.72 -27.28 -6.10
N LEU A 84 -12.36 -26.16 -6.46
CA LEU A 84 -11.67 -24.87 -6.55
C LEU A 84 -11.12 -24.44 -5.18
N ALA A 85 -11.85 -24.65 -4.09
CA ALA A 85 -11.39 -24.30 -2.73
C ALA A 85 -10.09 -25.04 -2.34
N ASP A 86 -9.93 -26.32 -2.73
CA ASP A 86 -8.69 -27.07 -2.45
C ASP A 86 -7.51 -26.55 -3.29
N ILE A 87 -7.80 -25.94 -4.45
CA ILE A 87 -6.79 -25.32 -5.32
C ILE A 87 -6.38 -23.97 -4.74
N GLU A 88 -7.31 -23.20 -4.20
CA GLU A 88 -7.07 -21.91 -3.51
C GLU A 88 -6.20 -22.06 -2.27
N GLU A 89 -6.29 -23.21 -1.57
CA GLU A 89 -5.42 -23.49 -0.42
C GLU A 89 -3.93 -23.62 -0.79
N VAL A 90 -3.62 -23.90 -2.05
CA VAL A 90 -2.24 -23.97 -2.54
C VAL A 90 -1.59 -22.59 -2.68
N GLU A 91 -2.40 -21.53 -2.80
CA GLU A 91 -1.91 -20.16 -2.94
C GLU A 91 -1.22 -19.70 -1.65
N PRO A 92 0.08 -19.32 -1.69
CA PRO A 92 0.71 -18.66 -0.56
C PRO A 92 0.12 -17.26 -0.38
N GLU A 93 -0.28 -16.91 0.83
CA GLU A 93 -0.81 -15.57 1.13
C GLU A 93 0.30 -14.52 1.04
N PRO A 94 0.11 -13.45 0.25
CA PRO A 94 1.08 -12.37 0.17
C PRO A 94 1.29 -11.68 1.53
N SER A 95 2.51 -11.72 2.05
CA SER A 95 2.89 -11.14 3.34
C SER A 95 3.32 -9.68 3.22
N LEU A 96 2.40 -8.80 2.77
CA LEU A 96 2.65 -7.39 2.50
C LEU A 96 1.98 -6.44 3.50
N GLY A 97 1.35 -6.96 4.53
CA GLY A 97 0.68 -6.17 5.57
C GLY A 97 0.13 -7.08 6.66
N ASN A 98 -0.14 -6.55 7.85
CA ASN A 98 -0.60 -7.33 8.99
C ASN A 98 -1.70 -6.65 9.82
N GLY A 99 -2.12 -5.44 9.48
CA GLY A 99 -3.07 -4.68 10.27
C GLY A 99 -4.10 -3.87 9.48
N GLY A 100 -4.85 -3.04 10.22
CA GLY A 100 -5.91 -2.20 9.67
C GLY A 100 -5.43 -1.20 8.62
N LEU A 101 -4.24 -0.62 8.82
CA LEU A 101 -3.59 0.29 7.86
C LEU A 101 -3.39 -0.40 6.50
N GLY A 102 -2.84 -1.61 6.50
CA GLY A 102 -2.61 -2.39 5.29
C GLY A 102 -3.92 -2.88 4.64
N ARG A 103 -4.93 -3.25 5.45
CA ARG A 103 -6.24 -3.66 4.90
C ARG A 103 -6.95 -2.48 4.24
N LEU A 104 -6.89 -1.29 4.85
CA LEU A 104 -7.46 -0.08 4.26
C LEU A 104 -6.81 0.26 2.92
N ALA A 105 -5.47 0.24 2.87
CA ALA A 105 -4.72 0.46 1.63
C ALA A 105 -5.15 -0.50 0.51
N ALA A 106 -5.29 -1.80 0.83
CA ALA A 106 -5.77 -2.81 -0.12
C ALA A 106 -7.21 -2.54 -0.60
N CYS A 107 -8.10 -2.13 0.29
CA CYS A 107 -9.49 -1.78 -0.07
C CYS A 107 -9.56 -0.55 -0.97
N PHE A 108 -8.72 0.47 -0.73
CA PHE A 108 -8.67 1.65 -1.60
C PHE A 108 -8.15 1.32 -2.99
N LEU A 109 -7.11 0.48 -3.11
CA LEU A 109 -6.62 0.05 -4.43
C LEU A 109 -7.69 -0.72 -5.21
N ASP A 110 -8.41 -1.63 -4.54
CA ASP A 110 -9.53 -2.36 -5.16
C ASP A 110 -10.66 -1.41 -5.61
N SER A 111 -11.02 -0.46 -4.76
CA SER A 111 -12.07 0.54 -5.08
C SER A 111 -11.67 1.42 -6.26
N LEU A 112 -10.43 1.91 -6.31
CA LEU A 112 -9.92 2.70 -7.44
C LEU A 112 -10.04 1.92 -8.76
N ALA A 113 -9.60 0.65 -8.76
CA ALA A 113 -9.68 -0.20 -9.92
C ALA A 113 -11.12 -0.51 -10.34
N THR A 114 -12.01 -0.78 -9.37
CA THR A 114 -13.44 -1.05 -9.60
C THR A 114 -14.17 0.17 -10.17
N LEU A 115 -13.84 1.38 -9.69
CA LEU A 115 -14.42 2.64 -10.15
C LEU A 115 -13.77 3.18 -11.44
N ASN A 116 -12.89 2.41 -12.08
CA ASN A 116 -12.13 2.82 -13.28
C ASN A 116 -11.25 4.08 -13.08
N LEU A 117 -10.85 4.37 -11.84
CA LEU A 117 -9.95 5.47 -11.54
C LEU A 117 -8.48 5.03 -11.67
N PRO A 118 -7.63 5.84 -12.32
CA PRO A 118 -6.20 5.55 -12.40
C PRO A 118 -5.55 5.77 -11.03
N GLY A 119 -5.08 4.69 -10.42
CA GLY A 119 -4.46 4.75 -9.10
C GLY A 119 -3.63 3.53 -8.79
N ASP A 120 -2.35 3.74 -8.44
CA ASP A 120 -1.41 2.68 -8.12
C ASP A 120 -0.98 2.72 -6.65
N GLY A 121 -0.68 1.55 -6.10
CA GLY A 121 0.00 1.44 -4.81
C GLY A 121 1.52 1.52 -4.97
N VAL A 122 2.19 2.00 -3.93
CA VAL A 122 3.66 2.03 -3.82
C VAL A 122 4.06 1.55 -2.43
N GLY A 123 4.89 0.51 -2.37
CA GLY A 123 5.33 -0.09 -1.10
C GLY A 123 6.60 -0.92 -1.26
N LEU A 124 6.90 -1.73 -0.24
CA LEU A 124 8.03 -2.66 -0.24
C LEU A 124 7.55 -4.11 -0.40
N ARG A 125 8.39 -4.93 -1.02
CA ARG A 125 8.19 -6.38 -1.16
C ARG A 125 8.88 -7.08 0.00
N TYR A 126 8.16 -7.22 1.12
CA TYR A 126 8.70 -7.93 2.29
C TYR A 126 8.80 -9.43 2.04
N HIS A 127 9.86 -10.05 2.52
CA HIS A 127 10.05 -11.50 2.47
C HIS A 127 9.25 -12.20 3.57
N PHE A 128 9.14 -11.59 4.76
CA PHE A 128 8.45 -12.10 5.95
C PHE A 128 7.57 -11.00 6.56
N GLY A 129 6.48 -10.61 5.90
CA GLY A 129 5.54 -9.62 6.41
C GLY A 129 4.58 -10.17 7.47
N LEU A 130 4.30 -11.49 7.43
CA LEU A 130 3.56 -12.25 8.44
C LEU A 130 4.49 -13.26 9.11
N PHE A 131 4.08 -13.76 10.28
CA PHE A 131 4.84 -14.76 11.03
C PHE A 131 4.03 -16.04 11.16
N ARG A 132 4.71 -17.19 11.05
CA ARG A 132 4.14 -18.46 11.43
C ARG A 132 4.12 -18.56 12.95
N GLN A 133 2.91 -18.63 13.51
CA GLN A 133 2.73 -18.79 14.96
C GLN A 133 2.84 -20.25 15.36
N SER A 134 3.58 -20.54 16.44
CA SER A 134 3.69 -21.87 17.03
C SER A 134 3.66 -21.79 18.57
N PHE A 135 3.29 -22.90 19.22
CA PHE A 135 3.34 -23.01 20.67
C PHE A 135 4.41 -24.04 21.05
N GLU A 136 5.39 -23.61 21.83
CA GLU A 136 6.46 -24.45 22.33
C GLU A 136 6.56 -24.27 23.86
N ASN A 137 6.41 -25.34 24.61
CA ASN A 137 6.42 -25.32 26.08
C ASN A 137 5.39 -24.36 26.71
N GLY A 138 4.23 -24.16 26.06
CA GLY A 138 3.18 -23.25 26.52
C GLY A 138 3.44 -21.78 26.21
N VAL A 139 4.49 -21.45 25.45
CA VAL A 139 4.83 -20.10 25.01
C VAL A 139 4.58 -19.99 23.52
N GLN A 140 3.97 -18.89 23.10
CA GLN A 140 3.83 -18.55 21.68
C GLN A 140 5.17 -18.11 21.11
N ASN A 141 5.51 -18.64 19.94
CA ASN A 141 6.74 -18.30 19.21
C ASN A 141 6.41 -17.92 17.77
N GLU A 142 7.11 -16.92 17.27
CA GLU A 142 7.08 -16.47 15.88
C GLU A 142 8.24 -17.11 15.11
N LYS A 143 7.93 -17.54 13.88
CA LYS A 143 8.90 -18.03 12.90
C LYS A 143 8.67 -17.33 11.56
N PRO A 144 9.69 -17.20 10.70
CA PRO A 144 9.49 -16.70 9.34
C PRO A 144 8.43 -17.52 8.62
N ASP A 145 7.54 -16.85 7.88
CA ASP A 145 6.56 -17.49 7.01
C ASP A 145 6.83 -17.11 5.56
N PRO A 146 7.68 -17.88 4.84
CA PRO A 146 8.06 -17.57 3.48
C PRO A 146 6.87 -17.75 2.54
N TRP A 147 6.58 -16.74 1.74
CA TRP A 147 5.50 -16.74 0.74
C TRP A 147 6.01 -16.56 -0.69
N LEU A 148 7.26 -16.09 -0.82
CA LEU A 148 7.87 -15.83 -2.13
C LEU A 148 8.21 -17.15 -2.81
N THR A 149 7.59 -17.40 -3.94
CA THR A 149 7.81 -18.58 -4.78
C THR A 149 8.26 -18.17 -6.18
N ALA A 150 8.72 -19.13 -6.98
CA ALA A 150 9.08 -18.89 -8.37
C ALA A 150 7.91 -18.36 -9.23
N HIS A 151 6.67 -18.63 -8.79
CA HIS A 151 5.44 -18.17 -9.42
C HIS A 151 4.65 -17.33 -8.43
N SER A 152 4.90 -16.02 -8.39
CA SER A 152 4.26 -15.07 -7.51
C SER A 152 3.34 -14.13 -8.29
N TRP A 153 2.30 -13.60 -7.64
CA TRP A 153 1.47 -12.52 -8.21
C TRP A 153 2.28 -11.27 -8.55
N ALA A 154 3.34 -10.99 -7.79
CA ALA A 154 4.26 -9.88 -8.05
C ALA A 154 5.34 -10.30 -9.07
N GLU A 155 5.31 -9.68 -10.25
CA GLU A 155 6.22 -9.96 -11.35
C GLU A 155 7.47 -9.07 -11.26
N LYS A 156 8.65 -9.71 -11.31
CA LYS A 156 9.93 -9.00 -11.36
C LYS A 156 10.06 -8.24 -12.67
N THR A 157 10.51 -6.99 -12.62
CA THR A 157 10.83 -6.17 -13.80
C THR A 157 12.33 -5.91 -13.91
N ASP A 158 12.77 -5.38 -15.05
CA ASP A 158 14.14 -4.91 -15.24
C ASP A 158 14.33 -3.45 -14.76
N ILE A 159 13.27 -2.80 -14.29
CA ILE A 159 13.29 -1.41 -13.83
C ILE A 159 13.92 -1.36 -12.44
N THR A 160 14.91 -0.49 -12.29
CA THR A 160 15.60 -0.23 -11.02
C THR A 160 15.76 1.25 -10.76
N TYR A 161 15.84 1.61 -9.48
CA TYR A 161 16.10 2.98 -9.03
C TYR A 161 17.26 3.00 -8.03
N PRO A 162 18.23 3.91 -8.20
CA PRO A 162 19.26 4.12 -7.21
C PRO A 162 18.72 4.85 -5.99
N VAL A 163 19.05 4.38 -4.80
CA VAL A 163 18.67 5.00 -3.53
C VAL A 163 19.91 5.19 -2.66
N GLN A 164 20.17 6.44 -2.25
CA GLN A 164 21.31 6.78 -1.40
C GLN A 164 20.94 6.65 0.08
N LEU A 165 21.57 5.74 0.78
CA LEU A 165 21.35 5.46 2.21
C LEU A 165 22.68 5.43 2.94
N ALA A 166 22.87 6.26 3.96
CA ALA A 166 24.09 6.36 4.76
C ALA A 166 25.36 6.50 3.90
N GLY A 167 25.30 7.29 2.82
CA GLY A 167 26.42 7.50 1.91
C GLY A 167 26.74 6.33 0.96
N LYS A 168 25.92 5.27 0.95
CA LYS A 168 26.03 4.13 0.04
C LYS A 168 24.82 4.08 -0.90
N GLU A 169 25.06 3.71 -2.16
CA GLU A 169 23.99 3.49 -3.13
C GLU A 169 23.47 2.06 -3.05
N TYR A 170 22.15 1.95 -3.02
CA TYR A 170 21.40 0.70 -3.10
C TYR A 170 20.54 0.70 -4.37
N THR A 171 20.38 -0.45 -4.99
CA THR A 171 19.57 -0.59 -6.21
C THR A 171 18.21 -1.19 -5.88
N ALA A 172 17.18 -0.35 -5.81
CA ALA A 172 15.79 -0.78 -5.61
C ALA A 172 15.22 -1.33 -6.92
N ARG A 173 14.85 -2.59 -6.94
CA ARG A 173 14.21 -3.26 -8.08
C ARG A 173 12.70 -3.20 -7.95
N LEU A 174 12.03 -2.85 -9.04
CA LEU A 174 10.57 -2.81 -9.11
C LEU A 174 9.98 -4.19 -9.40
N TYR A 175 8.98 -4.56 -8.61
CA TYR A 175 8.05 -5.66 -8.85
C TYR A 175 6.66 -5.09 -9.04
N LYS A 176 5.87 -5.66 -9.96
CA LYS A 176 4.52 -5.21 -10.26
C LYS A 176 3.51 -6.30 -9.94
N LEU A 177 2.48 -5.95 -9.19
CA LEU A 177 1.35 -6.82 -8.88
C LEU A 177 0.08 -6.17 -9.44
N ALA A 178 -0.65 -6.91 -10.28
CA ALA A 178 -1.89 -6.43 -10.87
C ALA A 178 -3.01 -6.31 -9.82
N VAL A 179 -3.65 -5.17 -9.77
CA VAL A 179 -4.84 -4.91 -8.94
C VAL A 179 -6.04 -4.79 -9.87
N THR A 180 -6.76 -5.91 -10.01
CA THR A 180 -7.89 -6.01 -10.93
C THR A 180 -9.18 -5.63 -10.24
N GLY A 181 -9.87 -4.61 -10.75
CA GLY A 181 -11.17 -4.15 -10.23
C GLY A 181 -12.33 -5.06 -10.63
N TYR A 182 -13.41 -5.02 -9.83
CA TYR A 182 -14.65 -5.72 -10.15
C TYR A 182 -15.30 -5.12 -11.40
N GLU A 183 -15.26 -5.87 -12.51
CA GLU A 183 -15.69 -5.40 -13.85
C GLU A 183 -15.01 -4.07 -14.28
N GLY A 184 -13.99 -3.64 -13.56
CA GLY A 184 -13.26 -2.40 -13.75
C GLY A 184 -11.92 -2.58 -14.46
N ARG A 185 -11.10 -1.53 -14.40
CA ARG A 185 -9.73 -1.54 -14.93
C ARG A 185 -8.79 -2.38 -14.06
N THR A 186 -7.60 -2.63 -14.58
CA THR A 186 -6.46 -3.12 -13.80
C THR A 186 -5.49 -1.97 -13.55
N ASN A 187 -5.23 -1.71 -12.27
CA ASN A 187 -4.17 -0.84 -11.75
C ASN A 187 -2.97 -1.68 -11.27
N THR A 188 -1.97 -1.05 -10.69
CA THR A 188 -0.74 -1.73 -10.26
C THR A 188 -0.43 -1.45 -8.79
N LEU A 189 -0.01 -2.47 -8.05
CA LEU A 189 0.74 -2.31 -6.82
C LEU A 189 2.23 -2.45 -7.16
N ASN A 190 2.96 -1.35 -7.02
CA ASN A 190 4.39 -1.24 -7.27
C ASN A 190 5.14 -1.54 -5.97
N LEU A 191 5.97 -2.57 -5.97
CA LEU A 191 6.69 -3.03 -4.79
C LEU A 191 8.19 -2.98 -5.07
N PHE A 192 8.95 -2.43 -4.13
CA PHE A 192 10.41 -2.36 -4.23
C PHE A 192 11.09 -3.38 -3.34
N ASP A 193 12.19 -3.92 -3.84
CA ASP A 193 13.03 -4.90 -3.15
C ASP A 193 14.49 -4.73 -3.57
N LEU A 194 15.42 -5.32 -2.83
CA LEU A 194 16.82 -5.41 -3.20
C LEU A 194 17.15 -6.83 -3.66
N ASP A 195 17.87 -6.99 -4.77
CA ASP A 195 18.32 -8.30 -5.24
C ASP A 195 19.36 -8.96 -4.29
N THR A 196 19.82 -8.23 -3.27
CA THR A 196 20.84 -8.66 -2.29
C THR A 196 20.27 -9.21 -1.00
N ILE A 197 18.95 -9.19 -0.82
CA ILE A 197 18.29 -9.69 0.39
C ILE A 197 18.60 -11.17 0.58
N ASP A 198 18.93 -11.54 1.81
CA ASP A 198 19.39 -12.88 2.18
C ASP A 198 18.53 -13.45 3.34
N GLU A 199 17.56 -14.28 3.01
CA GLU A 199 16.69 -14.92 4.01
C GLU A 199 17.46 -15.84 4.97
N SER A 200 18.62 -16.33 4.56
CA SER A 200 19.43 -17.28 5.35
C SER A 200 20.09 -16.67 6.59
N ILE A 201 20.11 -15.33 6.71
CA ILE A 201 20.63 -14.64 7.90
C ILE A 201 19.69 -14.68 9.10
N VAL A 202 18.43 -15.10 8.91
CA VAL A 202 17.44 -15.21 9.99
C VAL A 202 17.71 -16.48 10.81
N HIS A 203 17.80 -16.34 12.13
CA HIS A 203 18.09 -17.41 13.08
C HIS A 203 17.27 -17.22 14.36
N ASP A 204 17.25 -18.22 15.22
CA ASP A 204 16.62 -18.18 16.56
C ASP A 204 15.20 -17.56 16.55
N GLY A 205 14.33 -18.08 15.68
CA GLY A 205 12.99 -17.54 15.44
C GLY A 205 13.02 -16.46 14.36
N ILE A 206 13.01 -15.17 14.74
CA ILE A 206 12.98 -14.02 13.82
C ILE A 206 14.20 -13.08 13.99
N ALA A 207 15.24 -13.53 14.70
CA ALA A 207 16.42 -12.72 14.94
C ALA A 207 17.33 -12.67 13.69
N PHE A 208 18.01 -11.54 13.49
CA PHE A 208 18.99 -11.34 12.43
C PHE A 208 19.90 -10.14 12.75
N ASP A 209 21.03 -10.01 12.06
CA ASP A 209 21.89 -8.82 12.16
C ASP A 209 21.21 -7.61 11.52
N LYS A 210 20.72 -6.68 12.35
CA LYS A 210 20.02 -5.45 11.93
C LYS A 210 20.94 -4.44 11.25
N THR A 211 22.28 -4.63 11.31
CA THR A 211 23.26 -3.72 10.68
C THR A 211 23.65 -4.11 9.27
N ALA A 212 23.34 -5.34 8.85
CA ALA A 212 23.59 -5.86 7.51
C ALA A 212 22.53 -5.38 6.49
N ILE A 213 22.45 -4.05 6.30
CA ILE A 213 21.38 -3.37 5.55
C ILE A 213 21.17 -3.93 4.14
N ASP A 214 22.23 -4.26 3.43
CA ASP A 214 22.19 -4.85 2.09
C ASP A 214 21.53 -6.25 2.05
N LYS A 215 21.46 -6.94 3.19
CA LYS A 215 20.89 -8.28 3.30
C LYS A 215 19.54 -8.33 4.00
N ASN A 216 19.16 -7.29 4.74
CA ASN A 216 18.01 -7.34 5.63
C ASN A 216 16.91 -6.32 5.34
N LEU A 217 17.14 -5.34 4.45
CA LEU A 217 16.33 -4.13 4.34
C LEU A 217 14.84 -4.40 4.05
N THR A 218 14.51 -5.46 3.34
CA THR A 218 13.12 -5.87 3.03
C THR A 218 12.75 -7.25 3.60
N LEU A 219 13.52 -7.77 4.58
CA LEU A 219 13.19 -9.06 5.20
C LEU A 219 11.85 -9.01 5.94
N PHE A 220 11.71 -8.11 6.90
CA PHE A 220 10.52 -8.05 7.77
C PHE A 220 9.78 -6.72 7.61
N LEU A 221 8.44 -6.78 7.63
CA LEU A 221 7.56 -5.60 7.58
C LEU A 221 7.81 -4.64 8.75
N TYR A 222 7.80 -5.13 9.97
CA TYR A 222 8.15 -4.36 11.16
C TYR A 222 9.25 -5.12 11.91
N PRO A 223 10.53 -4.86 11.61
CA PRO A 223 11.62 -5.45 12.36
C PRO A 223 11.55 -5.02 13.82
N ASP A 224 12.04 -5.87 14.72
CA ASP A 224 12.16 -5.51 16.13
C ASP A 224 12.93 -4.20 16.30
N ASP A 225 12.27 -3.19 16.85
CA ASP A 225 12.78 -1.82 17.06
C ASP A 225 13.01 -1.49 18.55
N SER A 226 13.10 -2.51 19.39
CA SER A 226 13.44 -2.36 20.80
C SER A 226 14.81 -1.72 21.03
N ASP A 227 15.74 -1.91 20.10
CA ASP A 227 17.08 -1.32 20.09
C ASP A 227 17.26 -0.21 19.04
N GLU A 228 18.40 0.48 19.09
CA GLU A 228 18.71 1.58 18.16
C GLU A 228 18.88 1.09 16.72
N ALA A 229 19.49 -0.08 16.52
CA ALA A 229 19.71 -0.63 15.18
C ALA A 229 18.36 -0.93 14.48
N GLY A 230 17.40 -1.50 15.22
CA GLY A 230 16.06 -1.75 14.70
C GLY A 230 15.29 -0.47 14.38
N ARG A 231 15.39 0.57 15.25
CA ARG A 231 14.77 1.87 14.95
C ARG A 231 15.39 2.53 13.72
N ARG A 232 16.71 2.47 13.55
CA ARG A 232 17.37 2.97 12.33
C ARG A 232 16.97 2.16 11.11
N LEU A 233 16.86 0.82 11.21
CA LEU A 233 16.42 -0.03 10.11
C LEU A 233 15.02 0.38 9.59
N ARG A 234 14.10 0.79 10.48
CA ARG A 234 12.82 1.35 10.04
C ARG A 234 12.98 2.62 9.19
N VAL A 235 13.88 3.53 9.58
CA VAL A 235 14.18 4.73 8.76
C VAL A 235 14.74 4.34 7.39
N TYR A 236 15.65 3.34 7.33
CA TYR A 236 16.15 2.79 6.07
C TYR A 236 15.02 2.27 5.18
N GLN A 237 14.11 1.47 5.74
CA GLN A 237 12.95 0.91 5.00
C GLN A 237 12.03 2.01 4.46
N GLN A 238 11.67 2.97 5.31
CA GLN A 238 10.81 4.08 4.92
C GLN A 238 11.42 4.88 3.77
N TYR A 239 12.71 5.19 3.86
CA TYR A 239 13.36 5.97 2.80
C TYR A 239 13.56 5.17 1.51
N LEU A 240 13.90 3.88 1.58
CA LEU A 240 13.94 3.03 0.37
C LEU A 240 12.60 3.11 -0.39
N MET A 241 11.50 2.95 0.33
CA MET A 241 10.15 2.99 -0.24
C MET A 241 9.84 4.33 -0.91
N VAL A 242 10.09 5.44 -0.19
CA VAL A 242 9.69 6.76 -0.71
C VAL A 242 10.61 7.25 -1.80
N SER A 243 11.92 6.99 -1.73
CA SER A 243 12.87 7.43 -2.75
C SER A 243 12.66 6.69 -4.07
N ALA A 244 12.54 5.36 -4.03
CA ALA A 244 12.23 4.58 -5.22
C ALA A 244 10.83 4.92 -5.78
N GLY A 245 9.84 5.12 -4.88
CA GLY A 245 8.48 5.52 -5.26
C GLY A 245 8.42 6.90 -5.90
N ALA A 246 9.10 7.90 -5.35
CA ALA A 246 9.17 9.25 -5.92
C ALA A 246 9.82 9.25 -7.32
N GLN A 247 10.92 8.50 -7.49
CA GLN A 247 11.57 8.36 -8.79
C GLN A 247 10.65 7.70 -9.83
N LEU A 248 9.92 6.63 -9.44
CA LEU A 248 8.90 6.00 -10.29
C LEU A 248 7.83 7.00 -10.71
N ILE A 249 7.26 7.76 -9.76
CA ILE A 249 6.19 8.73 -10.01
C ILE A 249 6.67 9.81 -10.99
N LEU A 250 7.84 10.38 -10.75
CA LEU A 250 8.41 11.41 -11.63
C LEU A 250 8.68 10.86 -13.04
N ALA A 251 9.21 9.63 -13.16
CA ALA A 251 9.46 8.98 -14.43
C ALA A 251 8.15 8.72 -15.21
N GLU A 252 7.11 8.22 -14.55
CA GLU A 252 5.80 7.99 -15.17
C GLU A 252 5.11 9.30 -15.58
N CYS A 253 5.23 10.35 -14.77
CA CYS A 253 4.68 11.67 -15.10
C CYS A 253 5.41 12.27 -16.32
N ALA A 254 6.74 12.21 -16.35
CA ALA A 254 7.54 12.67 -17.49
C ALA A 254 7.19 11.91 -18.78
N ALA A 255 7.00 10.60 -18.72
CA ALA A 255 6.58 9.78 -19.86
C ALA A 255 5.19 10.18 -20.41
N ARG A 256 4.36 10.86 -19.62
CA ARG A 256 3.06 11.42 -20.02
C ARG A 256 3.13 12.89 -20.43
N GLY A 257 4.32 13.49 -20.47
CA GLY A 257 4.55 14.86 -20.92
C GLY A 257 4.60 15.92 -19.80
N CYS A 258 4.63 15.54 -18.53
CA CYS A 258 4.83 16.44 -17.40
C CYS A 258 6.22 17.09 -17.47
N ASN A 259 6.27 18.39 -17.26
CA ASN A 259 7.51 19.18 -17.20
C ASN A 259 7.99 19.42 -15.75
N TYR A 260 7.36 18.75 -14.80
CA TYR A 260 7.52 18.82 -13.34
C TYR A 260 6.95 20.09 -12.68
N HIS A 261 6.89 21.24 -13.32
CA HIS A 261 6.23 22.45 -12.80
C HIS A 261 4.72 22.25 -12.63
N ASP A 262 4.13 21.39 -13.44
CA ASP A 262 2.70 21.02 -13.44
C ASP A 262 2.45 19.62 -12.84
N LEU A 263 3.36 19.11 -11.99
CA LEU A 263 3.29 17.76 -11.41
C LEU A 263 1.92 17.46 -10.77
N ALA A 264 1.33 18.45 -10.08
CA ALA A 264 0.03 18.31 -9.43
C ALA A 264 -1.14 18.03 -10.38
N ASP A 265 -1.00 18.34 -11.68
CA ASP A 265 -2.00 18.03 -12.71
C ASP A 265 -1.87 16.57 -13.20
N TYR A 266 -0.71 15.96 -13.01
CA TYR A 266 -0.40 14.60 -13.44
C TYR A 266 -0.48 13.56 -12.29
N ALA A 267 -0.14 13.97 -11.07
CA ALA A 267 -0.06 13.09 -9.91
C ALA A 267 -0.80 13.64 -8.70
N ALA A 268 -1.45 12.74 -7.97
CA ALA A 268 -1.84 12.91 -6.58
C ALA A 268 -1.10 11.85 -5.76
N ILE A 269 -0.45 12.24 -4.68
CA ILE A 269 0.30 11.34 -3.81
C ILE A 269 -0.40 11.30 -2.46
N GLN A 270 -0.90 10.12 -2.07
CA GLN A 270 -1.49 9.90 -0.76
C GLN A 270 -0.47 9.27 0.17
N ILE A 271 -0.13 9.98 1.23
CA ILE A 271 0.74 9.55 2.33
C ILE A 271 -0.13 8.78 3.33
N ASN A 272 0.07 7.46 3.42
CA ASN A 272 -0.72 6.61 4.31
C ASN A 272 0.00 6.43 5.65
N ASP A 273 -0.47 7.16 6.66
CA ASP A 273 0.22 7.37 7.95
C ASP A 273 1.57 8.09 7.78
N THR A 274 2.42 8.07 8.81
CA THR A 274 3.70 8.80 8.84
C THR A 274 4.86 8.04 8.20
N HIS A 275 4.71 6.75 7.91
CA HIS A 275 5.79 5.94 7.34
C HIS A 275 6.32 6.49 6.00
N PRO A 276 5.49 7.03 5.09
CA PRO A 276 5.96 7.63 3.84
C PRO A 276 6.28 9.13 3.92
N SER A 277 6.23 9.79 5.06
CA SER A 277 6.37 11.26 5.18
C SER A 277 7.62 11.83 4.51
N MET A 278 8.72 11.07 4.49
CA MET A 278 9.96 11.48 3.82
C MET A 278 9.80 11.68 2.30
N VAL A 279 8.64 11.32 1.71
CA VAL A 279 8.36 11.63 0.30
C VAL A 279 8.33 13.14 0.04
N ILE A 280 7.94 13.95 1.02
CA ILE A 280 7.90 15.41 0.91
C ILE A 280 9.31 15.98 0.66
N PRO A 281 10.29 15.83 1.57
CA PRO A 281 11.63 16.35 1.32
C PRO A 281 12.34 15.63 0.17
N GLU A 282 12.05 14.35 -0.10
CA GLU A 282 12.64 13.63 -1.22
C GLU A 282 12.17 14.15 -2.58
N LEU A 283 10.88 14.43 -2.74
CA LEU A 283 10.37 15.07 -3.97
C LEU A 283 10.96 16.46 -4.17
N ILE A 284 11.08 17.26 -3.10
CA ILE A 284 11.73 18.59 -3.18
C ILE A 284 13.18 18.43 -3.65
N ARG A 285 13.92 17.45 -3.10
CA ARG A 285 15.29 17.15 -3.51
C ARG A 285 15.37 16.76 -4.99
N LEU A 286 14.53 15.83 -5.42
CA LEU A 286 14.50 15.34 -6.80
C LEU A 286 14.07 16.42 -7.80
N LEU A 287 13.11 17.28 -7.44
CA LEU A 287 12.72 18.45 -8.25
C LEU A 287 13.86 19.47 -8.36
N GLY A 288 14.61 19.67 -7.28
CA GLY A 288 15.84 20.49 -7.28
C GLY A 288 16.90 19.97 -8.26
N GLU A 289 17.09 18.65 -8.35
CA GLU A 289 17.96 18.01 -9.36
C GLU A 289 17.48 18.24 -10.80
N LYS A 290 16.19 18.55 -11.00
CA LYS A 290 15.59 18.92 -12.29
C LYS A 290 15.65 20.43 -12.56
N GLY A 291 16.25 21.22 -11.65
CA GLY A 291 16.43 22.66 -11.82
C GLY A 291 15.28 23.50 -11.29
N ILE A 292 14.33 22.92 -10.56
CA ILE A 292 13.23 23.65 -9.89
C ILE A 292 13.77 24.21 -8.58
N ASP A 293 13.54 25.51 -8.33
CA ASP A 293 14.00 26.11 -7.08
C ASP A 293 13.22 25.60 -5.86
N PHE A 294 13.76 25.83 -4.67
CA PHE A 294 13.22 25.27 -3.43
C PHE A 294 11.80 25.74 -3.14
N ASP A 295 11.50 27.02 -3.33
CA ASP A 295 10.19 27.60 -2.98
C ASP A 295 9.11 27.06 -3.93
N GLU A 296 9.41 27.01 -5.23
CA GLU A 296 8.53 26.39 -6.22
C GLU A 296 8.33 24.89 -5.96
N ALA A 297 9.41 24.16 -5.65
CA ALA A 297 9.32 22.73 -5.31
C ALA A 297 8.42 22.47 -4.12
N VAL A 298 8.49 23.30 -3.07
CA VAL A 298 7.59 23.21 -1.90
C VAL A 298 6.13 23.42 -2.31
N GLU A 299 5.84 24.40 -3.17
CA GLU A 299 4.47 24.61 -3.66
C GLU A 299 3.95 23.42 -4.48
N ILE A 300 4.77 22.90 -5.39
CA ILE A 300 4.43 21.73 -6.22
C ILE A 300 4.11 20.54 -5.32
N VAL A 301 4.99 20.22 -4.37
CA VAL A 301 4.83 19.09 -3.46
C VAL A 301 3.59 19.26 -2.57
N THR A 302 3.37 20.47 -2.03
CA THR A 302 2.18 20.77 -1.22
C THR A 302 0.88 20.55 -2.01
N LYS A 303 0.82 20.91 -3.28
CA LYS A 303 -0.34 20.70 -4.16
C LYS A 303 -0.52 19.25 -4.59
N THR A 304 0.57 18.48 -4.60
CA THR A 304 0.59 17.09 -5.09
C THR A 304 0.26 16.09 -3.97
N CYS A 305 0.71 16.34 -2.74
CA CYS A 305 0.63 15.41 -1.62
C CYS A 305 -0.58 15.66 -0.72
N ALA A 306 -1.12 14.59 -0.16
CA ALA A 306 -2.14 14.58 0.87
C ALA A 306 -1.79 13.55 1.95
N TYR A 307 -2.21 13.76 3.19
CA TYR A 307 -1.85 12.94 4.35
C TYR A 307 -3.09 12.32 4.99
N THR A 308 -3.01 11.01 5.27
CA THR A 308 -4.01 10.28 6.07
C THR A 308 -3.41 9.95 7.43
N ASN A 309 -4.05 10.43 8.50
CA ASN A 309 -3.71 10.08 9.87
C ASN A 309 -4.54 8.88 10.35
N HIS A 310 -3.90 7.90 10.99
CA HIS A 310 -4.55 6.69 11.51
C HIS A 310 -4.59 6.61 13.04
N THR A 311 -3.82 7.44 13.75
CA THR A 311 -3.72 7.37 15.21
C THR A 311 -4.22 8.62 15.90
N ILE A 312 -4.78 8.44 17.11
CA ILE A 312 -5.13 9.53 18.05
C ILE A 312 -4.20 9.57 19.26
N LEU A 313 -3.17 8.71 19.30
CA LEU A 313 -2.23 8.66 20.42
C LEU A 313 -0.98 9.47 20.05
N ALA A 314 -0.72 10.55 20.80
CA ALA A 314 0.44 11.41 20.57
C ALA A 314 1.77 10.65 20.62
N GLU A 315 1.86 9.60 21.44
CA GLU A 315 3.03 8.73 21.54
C GLU A 315 3.28 7.90 20.25
N ALA A 316 2.21 7.61 19.51
CA ALA A 316 2.27 6.82 18.29
C ALA A 316 2.52 7.66 17.02
N LEU A 317 2.48 9.00 17.12
CA LEU A 317 2.92 9.89 16.06
C LEU A 317 4.44 9.82 15.94
N GLU A 318 4.93 9.31 14.81
CA GLU A 318 6.36 9.07 14.60
C GLU A 318 7.17 10.36 14.69
N LYS A 319 8.21 10.31 15.51
CA LYS A 319 9.23 11.34 15.60
C LYS A 319 10.59 10.70 15.75
N TRP A 320 11.49 11.04 14.85
CA TRP A 320 12.82 10.48 14.80
C TRP A 320 13.86 11.43 15.40
N PRO A 321 14.80 10.92 16.24
CA PRO A 321 15.98 11.73 16.57
C PRO A 321 16.65 12.22 15.29
N ARG A 322 16.98 13.49 15.23
CA ARG A 322 17.70 14.08 14.09
C ARG A 322 18.96 13.27 13.73
N SER A 323 19.67 12.77 14.72
CA SER A 323 20.86 11.96 14.55
C SER A 323 20.62 10.68 13.74
N TYR A 324 19.38 10.13 13.73
CA TYR A 324 19.04 8.97 12.90
C TYR A 324 18.91 9.38 11.43
N LEU A 325 18.26 10.52 11.18
CA LEU A 325 18.10 11.04 9.83
C LEU A 325 19.44 11.52 9.26
N ASP A 326 20.27 12.21 10.06
CA ASP A 326 21.63 12.58 9.66
C ASP A 326 22.49 11.36 9.30
N ALA A 327 22.32 10.25 10.01
CA ALA A 327 23.07 9.03 9.74
C ALA A 327 22.55 8.26 8.50
N VAL A 328 21.24 8.22 8.29
CA VAL A 328 20.61 7.38 7.25
C VAL A 328 20.36 8.15 5.96
N VAL A 329 19.85 9.39 6.08
CA VAL A 329 19.41 10.24 4.95
C VAL A 329 19.98 11.67 5.04
N PRO A 330 21.30 11.84 5.18
CA PRO A 330 21.91 13.16 5.38
C PRO A 330 21.56 14.17 4.28
N GLN A 331 21.24 13.70 3.07
CA GLN A 331 20.83 14.53 1.94
C GLN A 331 19.46 15.19 2.13
N LEU A 332 18.60 14.69 3.02
CA LEU A 332 17.30 15.29 3.30
C LEU A 332 17.35 16.34 4.40
N MET A 333 18.31 16.26 5.32
CA MET A 333 18.33 17.14 6.50
C MET A 333 18.38 18.63 6.16
N PRO A 334 19.18 19.11 5.17
CA PRO A 334 19.16 20.52 4.79
C PRO A 334 17.80 21.00 4.26
N ILE A 335 17.02 20.09 3.65
CA ILE A 335 15.66 20.38 3.16
C ILE A 335 14.69 20.42 4.33
N ILE A 336 14.75 19.42 5.23
CA ILE A 336 13.90 19.37 6.44
C ILE A 336 14.11 20.62 7.31
N GLU A 337 15.35 21.08 7.49
CA GLU A 337 15.66 22.32 8.22
C GLU A 337 15.05 23.57 7.57
N LYS A 338 15.09 23.65 6.25
CA LYS A 338 14.41 24.75 5.53
C LYS A 338 12.90 24.66 5.66
N LEU A 339 12.32 23.45 5.62
CA LEU A 339 10.90 23.24 5.84
C LEU A 339 10.49 23.61 7.26
N ASP A 340 11.29 23.28 8.29
CA ASP A 340 11.05 23.70 9.67
C ASP A 340 11.11 25.23 9.79
N THR A 341 12.09 25.86 9.15
CA THR A 341 12.18 27.33 9.11
C THR A 341 10.93 27.94 8.51
N LEU A 342 10.42 27.41 7.38
CA LEU A 342 9.18 27.88 6.76
C LEU A 342 7.95 27.62 7.65
N ALA A 343 7.87 26.48 8.30
CA ALA A 343 6.78 26.15 9.23
C ALA A 343 6.72 27.18 10.39
N ARG A 344 7.85 27.53 10.96
CA ARG A 344 7.99 28.55 12.02
C ARG A 344 7.60 29.96 11.59
N THR A 345 7.63 30.29 10.29
CA THR A 345 7.10 31.58 9.80
C THR A 345 5.57 31.65 9.81
N ARG A 346 4.88 30.50 9.91
CA ARG A 346 3.42 30.40 9.85
C ARG A 346 2.74 30.44 11.20
N THR A 347 3.48 30.14 12.27
CA THR A 347 2.97 30.11 13.65
C THR A 347 4.08 30.37 14.65
N GLU A 348 3.71 31.00 15.77
CA GLU A 348 4.60 31.18 16.94
C GLU A 348 4.53 30.00 17.92
N ASP A 349 3.62 29.03 17.68
CA ASP A 349 3.48 27.84 18.51
C ASP A 349 4.60 26.84 18.23
N GLU A 350 5.56 26.76 19.13
CA GLU A 350 6.68 25.81 19.08
C GLU A 350 6.21 24.33 19.09
N GLY A 351 5.00 24.05 19.58
CA GLY A 351 4.39 22.72 19.56
C GLY A 351 4.07 22.21 18.16
N LEU A 352 4.02 23.11 17.17
CA LEU A 352 3.72 22.77 15.76
C LEU A 352 4.99 22.73 14.88
N ALA A 353 6.17 22.94 15.46
CA ALA A 353 7.44 22.87 14.74
C ALA A 353 7.71 21.45 14.21
N ILE A 354 8.42 21.35 13.08
CA ILE A 354 8.86 20.05 12.54
C ILE A 354 10.00 19.49 13.37
N ILE A 355 10.96 20.32 13.75
CA ILE A 355 12.08 19.93 14.63
C ILE A 355 11.80 20.49 16.02
N ASP A 356 11.64 19.61 17.00
CA ASP A 356 11.33 20.02 18.37
C ASP A 356 12.60 20.42 19.15
N LYS A 357 12.39 20.95 20.37
CA LYS A 357 13.48 21.36 21.26
C LYS A 357 14.41 20.22 21.72
N ASP A 358 13.96 18.98 21.58
CA ASP A 358 14.72 17.77 21.91
C ASP A 358 15.43 17.19 20.67
N ASP A 359 15.53 18.00 19.60
CA ASP A 359 16.17 17.67 18.32
C ASP A 359 15.56 16.41 17.66
N ARG A 360 14.21 16.31 17.70
CA ARG A 360 13.45 15.23 17.04
C ARG A 360 12.62 15.80 15.90
N VAL A 361 12.60 15.09 14.79
CA VAL A 361 11.82 15.45 13.60
C VAL A 361 10.45 14.78 13.66
N HIS A 362 9.41 15.58 13.72
CA HIS A 362 8.01 15.16 13.76
C HIS A 362 7.47 14.94 12.34
N MET A 363 7.25 13.67 11.97
CA MET A 363 6.84 13.29 10.62
C MET A 363 5.45 13.83 10.28
N ALA A 364 4.47 13.67 11.16
CA ALA A 364 3.12 14.19 10.96
C ALA A 364 3.06 15.73 10.85
N HIS A 365 3.91 16.47 11.59
CA HIS A 365 3.97 17.91 11.48
C HIS A 365 4.42 18.36 10.10
N MET A 366 5.44 17.68 9.54
CA MET A 366 5.91 17.92 8.18
C MET A 366 4.78 17.64 7.16
N ASP A 367 4.06 16.53 7.31
CA ASP A 367 2.94 16.18 6.45
C ASP A 367 1.84 17.24 6.48
N ILE A 368 1.41 17.69 7.67
CA ILE A 368 0.32 18.66 7.79
C ILE A 368 0.73 20.03 7.24
N HIS A 369 1.96 20.49 7.49
CA HIS A 369 2.44 21.75 6.94
C HIS A 369 2.50 21.75 5.41
N PHE A 370 2.96 20.66 4.80
CA PHE A 370 3.35 20.61 3.37
C PHE A 370 2.53 19.63 2.52
N THR A 371 1.28 19.40 2.90
CA THR A 371 0.25 18.76 2.05
C THR A 371 -0.97 19.68 1.92
N HIS A 372 -1.80 19.42 0.91
CA HIS A 372 -3.04 20.19 0.71
C HIS A 372 -4.23 19.66 1.50
N SER A 373 -4.13 18.45 2.05
CA SER A 373 -5.24 17.80 2.75
C SER A 373 -4.72 16.85 3.83
N THR A 374 -5.38 16.86 4.99
CA THR A 374 -5.16 15.94 6.09
C THR A 374 -6.50 15.31 6.45
N ASN A 375 -6.62 13.99 6.36
CA ASN A 375 -7.85 13.31 6.73
C ASN A 375 -7.68 12.36 7.91
N GLY A 376 -8.72 12.30 8.75
CA GLY A 376 -8.95 11.20 9.65
C GLY A 376 -9.71 10.06 8.94
N VAL A 377 -9.85 8.91 9.61
CA VAL A 377 -10.35 7.66 9.02
C VAL A 377 -11.73 7.24 9.52
N ALA A 378 -12.35 8.05 10.36
CA ALA A 378 -13.75 7.96 10.81
C ALA A 378 -14.21 9.34 11.30
N ALA A 379 -15.52 9.60 11.31
CA ALA A 379 -16.06 10.88 11.77
C ALA A 379 -15.59 11.23 13.18
N LEU A 380 -15.77 10.33 14.15
CA LEU A 380 -15.31 10.52 15.53
C LEU A 380 -13.79 10.71 15.61
N HIS A 381 -13.00 9.93 14.89
CA HIS A 381 -11.55 10.06 14.83
C HIS A 381 -11.16 11.46 14.35
N THR A 382 -11.79 11.94 13.28
CA THR A 382 -11.50 13.26 12.71
C THR A 382 -11.85 14.39 13.69
N GLU A 383 -12.95 14.28 14.44
CA GLU A 383 -13.31 15.26 15.48
C GLU A 383 -12.32 15.23 16.66
N ILE A 384 -11.81 14.07 17.05
CA ILE A 384 -10.75 13.97 18.06
C ILE A 384 -9.46 14.67 17.58
N LEU A 385 -9.05 14.44 16.31
CA LEU A 385 -7.90 15.14 15.74
C LEU A 385 -8.06 16.66 15.80
N LYS A 386 -9.22 17.19 15.40
CA LYS A 386 -9.49 18.62 15.37
C LYS A 386 -9.58 19.24 16.76
N ASN A 387 -10.16 18.55 17.73
CA ASN A 387 -10.47 19.11 19.04
C ASN A 387 -9.43 18.79 20.11
N SER A 388 -8.49 17.88 19.84
CA SER A 388 -7.51 17.38 20.79
C SER A 388 -6.12 17.27 20.19
N GLU A 389 -5.81 16.14 19.52
CA GLU A 389 -4.44 15.75 19.18
C GLU A 389 -3.73 16.68 18.20
N LEU A 390 -4.45 17.22 17.22
CA LEU A 390 -3.93 18.11 16.17
C LEU A 390 -4.64 19.47 16.19
N HIS A 391 -5.18 19.88 17.35
CA HIS A 391 -5.98 21.07 17.49
C HIS A 391 -5.25 22.33 17.00
N GLY A 392 -3.99 22.55 17.40
CA GLY A 392 -3.20 23.70 16.96
C GLY A 392 -3.01 23.72 15.43
N PHE A 393 -2.87 22.57 14.79
CA PHE A 393 -2.85 22.46 13.33
C PHE A 393 -4.21 22.74 12.71
N TYR A 394 -5.30 22.32 13.36
CA TYR A 394 -6.64 22.63 12.89
C TYR A 394 -6.96 24.14 12.98
N GLU A 395 -6.50 24.82 14.03
CA GLU A 395 -6.61 26.27 14.12
C GLU A 395 -5.81 26.98 13.00
N LEU A 396 -4.63 26.45 12.66
CA LEU A 396 -3.74 27.02 11.64
C LEU A 396 -4.23 26.75 10.20
N TYR A 397 -4.81 25.57 9.96
CA TYR A 397 -5.20 25.08 8.62
C TYR A 397 -6.58 24.37 8.63
N PRO A 398 -7.67 25.07 9.05
CA PRO A 398 -8.98 24.42 9.18
C PRO A 398 -9.49 23.79 7.88
N GLU A 399 -9.13 24.38 6.74
CA GLU A 399 -9.53 23.91 5.40
C GLU A 399 -8.88 22.59 4.99
N LYS A 400 -7.75 22.19 5.57
CA LYS A 400 -7.06 20.94 5.24
C LYS A 400 -7.74 19.73 5.88
N PHE A 401 -8.40 19.91 7.05
CA PHE A 401 -8.91 18.81 7.84
C PHE A 401 -10.26 18.29 7.34
N ASN A 402 -10.32 17.02 6.99
CA ASN A 402 -11.53 16.39 6.52
C ASN A 402 -11.61 14.91 6.97
N ASN A 403 -12.79 14.30 6.81
CA ASN A 403 -13.01 12.90 7.12
C ASN A 403 -13.10 12.05 5.84
N LYS A 404 -12.41 10.91 5.85
CA LYS A 404 -12.59 9.83 4.89
C LYS A 404 -12.81 8.54 5.68
N THR A 405 -14.06 8.22 5.97
CA THR A 405 -14.41 7.00 6.70
C THR A 405 -13.90 5.76 5.97
N ASN A 406 -13.26 4.88 6.72
CA ASN A 406 -12.78 3.61 6.19
C ASN A 406 -13.93 2.82 5.57
N GLY A 407 -13.67 2.25 4.40
CA GLY A 407 -14.56 1.34 3.70
C GLY A 407 -14.03 -0.09 3.69
N ILE A 408 -14.82 -0.97 3.11
CA ILE A 408 -14.46 -2.38 2.91
C ILE A 408 -14.71 -2.79 1.46
N THR A 409 -14.03 -3.82 1.02
CA THR A 409 -14.32 -4.52 -0.25
C THR A 409 -15.47 -5.50 -0.03
N PHE A 410 -16.67 -5.19 -0.53
CA PHE A 410 -17.87 -6.02 -0.33
C PHE A 410 -17.74 -7.43 -0.87
N ARG A 411 -17.02 -7.64 -1.96
CA ARG A 411 -16.79 -8.99 -2.53
C ARG A 411 -16.15 -9.90 -1.51
N ARG A 412 -15.12 -9.43 -0.80
CA ARG A 412 -14.43 -10.21 0.23
C ARG A 412 -15.20 -10.26 1.55
N TRP A 413 -15.73 -9.13 2.01
CA TRP A 413 -16.25 -8.98 3.38
C TRP A 413 -17.78 -9.08 3.49
N LEU A 414 -18.48 -9.31 2.39
CA LEU A 414 -19.92 -9.55 2.35
C LEU A 414 -20.27 -10.70 1.42
N LEU A 415 -19.96 -10.58 0.12
CA LEU A 415 -20.45 -11.54 -0.89
C LEU A 415 -19.89 -12.94 -0.65
N GLU A 416 -18.62 -13.05 -0.28
CA GLU A 416 -17.93 -14.32 -0.10
C GLU A 416 -18.13 -14.88 1.32
N CYS A 417 -18.05 -14.04 2.34
CA CYS A 417 -18.15 -14.50 3.72
C CYS A 417 -19.58 -14.66 4.25
N ASP A 418 -20.60 -14.04 3.61
CA ASP A 418 -22.00 -14.19 3.97
C ASP A 418 -22.92 -14.25 2.73
N PRO A 419 -22.95 -15.38 2.02
CA PRO A 419 -23.81 -15.56 0.83
C PRO A 419 -25.31 -15.47 1.16
N ALA A 420 -25.73 -15.84 2.37
CA ALA A 420 -27.12 -15.79 2.77
C ALA A 420 -27.62 -14.33 2.90
N LEU A 421 -26.84 -13.49 3.60
CA LEU A 421 -27.13 -12.05 3.68
C LEU A 421 -27.06 -11.39 2.31
N THR A 422 -26.07 -11.75 1.49
CA THR A 422 -25.95 -11.26 0.12
C THR A 422 -27.21 -11.52 -0.70
N ALA A 423 -27.71 -12.75 -0.67
CA ALA A 423 -28.92 -13.12 -1.39
C ALA A 423 -30.17 -12.34 -0.91
N GLU A 424 -30.29 -12.10 0.39
CA GLU A 424 -31.41 -11.31 0.94
C GLU A 424 -31.29 -9.82 0.53
N LEU A 425 -30.09 -9.26 0.53
CA LEU A 425 -29.86 -7.89 0.04
C LEU A 425 -30.24 -7.76 -1.44
N GLU A 426 -29.77 -8.68 -2.27
CA GLU A 426 -30.09 -8.67 -3.70
C GLU A 426 -31.60 -8.78 -3.98
N LYS A 427 -32.29 -9.61 -3.23
CA LYS A 427 -33.74 -9.76 -3.32
C LYS A 427 -34.47 -8.47 -2.99
N ARG A 428 -33.99 -7.69 -1.99
CA ARG A 428 -34.69 -6.47 -1.52
C ARG A 428 -34.31 -5.23 -2.31
N ILE A 429 -33.03 -5.05 -2.64
CA ILE A 429 -32.52 -3.79 -3.22
C ILE A 429 -31.82 -3.96 -4.58
N GLY A 430 -31.70 -5.18 -5.10
CA GLY A 430 -30.96 -5.47 -6.32
C GLY A 430 -29.46 -5.54 -6.08
N SER A 431 -28.66 -5.79 -7.15
CA SER A 431 -27.21 -6.03 -7.07
C SER A 431 -26.36 -4.76 -7.19
N GLY A 432 -26.93 -3.56 -7.25
CA GLY A 432 -26.21 -2.30 -7.45
C GLY A 432 -25.15 -2.02 -6.38
N PHE A 433 -25.39 -2.43 -5.12
CA PHE A 433 -24.46 -2.24 -4.01
C PHE A 433 -23.12 -2.94 -4.22
N ARG A 434 -23.01 -3.91 -5.11
CA ARG A 434 -21.74 -4.57 -5.45
C ARG A 434 -20.70 -3.61 -6.02
N LYS A 435 -21.17 -2.52 -6.65
CA LYS A 435 -20.34 -1.47 -7.27
C LYS A 435 -20.44 -0.14 -6.54
N ASP A 436 -21.61 0.18 -6.02
CA ASP A 436 -21.89 1.46 -5.36
C ASP A 436 -22.50 1.21 -3.97
N ALA A 437 -21.71 1.46 -2.93
CA ALA A 437 -22.13 1.30 -1.54
C ALA A 437 -23.33 2.18 -1.18
N ALA A 438 -23.55 3.32 -1.84
CA ALA A 438 -24.71 4.17 -1.60
C ALA A 438 -26.04 3.47 -1.90
N GLU A 439 -26.04 2.45 -2.75
CA GLU A 439 -27.23 1.62 -3.01
C GLU A 439 -27.76 0.92 -1.74
N LEU A 440 -26.94 0.72 -0.70
CA LEU A 440 -27.39 0.17 0.59
C LEU A 440 -28.35 1.10 1.32
N GLU A 441 -28.38 2.40 1.02
CA GLU A 441 -29.36 3.33 1.60
C GLU A 441 -30.81 2.94 1.26
N LYS A 442 -31.04 2.19 0.19
CA LYS A 442 -32.36 1.63 -0.15
C LYS A 442 -32.93 0.73 0.96
N LEU A 443 -32.06 0.18 1.83
CA LEU A 443 -32.50 -0.59 2.99
C LEU A 443 -33.27 0.23 4.01
N LEU A 444 -33.13 1.57 4.02
CA LEU A 444 -33.92 2.44 4.89
C LEU A 444 -35.42 2.28 4.68
N ALA A 445 -35.88 1.89 3.47
CA ALA A 445 -37.26 1.58 3.19
C ALA A 445 -37.83 0.38 3.99
N PHE A 446 -36.94 -0.46 4.51
CA PHE A 446 -37.25 -1.67 5.27
C PHE A 446 -36.96 -1.54 6.78
N ALA A 447 -36.59 -0.34 7.27
CA ALA A 447 -36.23 -0.12 8.67
C ALA A 447 -37.34 -0.46 9.70
N GLY A 448 -38.56 -0.54 9.28
CA GLY A 448 -39.72 -0.95 10.10
C GLY A 448 -40.27 -2.33 9.78
N ASP A 449 -39.62 -3.10 8.94
CA ASP A 449 -40.04 -4.46 8.57
C ASP A 449 -39.51 -5.46 9.61
N GLU A 450 -40.40 -6.09 10.36
CA GLU A 450 -40.06 -7.08 11.40
C GLU A 450 -39.98 -8.52 10.84
N THR A 451 -40.19 -8.71 9.56
CA THR A 451 -40.09 -10.01 8.88
C THR A 451 -38.78 -10.10 8.08
#